data_0d8b3a4c5607e0ad304e9f036057aaa2
#
_entry.id   0d8b3a4c5607e0ad304e9f036057aaa2
#
_cell.length_a   1.000
_cell.length_b   1.000
_cell.length_c   1.000
_cell.angle_alpha   90.00
_cell.angle_beta   90.00
_cell.angle_gamma   90.00
#
_symmetry.space_group_name_H-M   'P 1'
#
loop_
_entity.id
_entity.type
_entity.pdbx_description
1 polymer ?
#
loop_
_entity_poly.entity_id
_entity_poly.type
_entity_poly.pdbx_seq_one_letter_code
_entity_poly.pdbx_strand_id
1 'polypeptide(L)'
;MPKLNTVLAIDTSHSYYSLAIINSNGVLSEINMIKEEKPSEKLIELIEKSLRKANLDLHDLDCIAVGVGPGNFTGIRIGISIAKGIALALDIKCIGINRFRTLVFNDSPTLTIINIKDDIYFTQIYKKMKPISAVSYTHLR
;
A
#
# COMPACT_ATOMS: atom_id res chain seq x y z
N MET A 1 25.84 12.67 -3.39
CA MET A 1 24.43 12.63 -3.82
C MET A 1 23.65 11.83 -2.81
N PRO A 2 22.48 12.29 -2.43
CA PRO A 2 21.62 11.42 -1.61
C PRO A 2 21.36 10.13 -2.39
N LYS A 3 21.53 8.98 -1.73
CA LYS A 3 21.23 7.66 -2.29
C LYS A 3 19.77 7.68 -2.72
N LEU A 4 19.46 7.26 -3.93
CA LEU A 4 18.11 7.11 -4.43
C LEU A 4 17.43 6.00 -3.63
N ASN A 5 16.65 6.38 -2.64
CA ASN A 5 15.93 5.39 -1.83
C ASN A 5 14.92 4.64 -2.68
N THR A 6 15.15 3.37 -2.89
CA THR A 6 14.26 2.48 -3.63
C THR A 6 13.25 1.88 -2.66
N VAL A 7 11.98 2.13 -2.91
CA VAL A 7 10.87 1.69 -2.07
C VAL A 7 9.98 0.71 -2.84
N LEU A 8 9.74 -0.45 -2.25
CA LEU A 8 8.66 -1.34 -2.67
C LEU A 8 7.39 -0.97 -1.90
N ALA A 9 6.37 -0.52 -2.62
CA ALA A 9 5.05 -0.24 -2.08
C ALA A 9 4.09 -1.40 -2.36
N ILE A 10 3.36 -1.85 -1.34
CA ILE A 10 2.41 -2.98 -1.41
C ILE A 10 1.08 -2.55 -0.79
N ASP A 11 -0.03 -2.71 -1.50
CA ASP A 11 -1.37 -2.62 -0.92
C ASP A 11 -2.23 -3.81 -1.35
N THR A 12 -2.70 -4.54 -0.36
CA THR A 12 -3.59 -5.70 -0.49
C THR A 12 -4.90 -5.52 0.28
N SER A 13 -5.20 -4.28 0.67
CA SER A 13 -6.38 -3.96 1.49
C SER A 13 -7.71 -3.93 0.73
N HIS A 14 -7.68 -4.06 -0.58
CA HIS A 14 -8.88 -4.05 -1.45
C HIS A 14 -8.90 -5.27 -2.39
N SER A 15 -9.73 -5.22 -3.43
CA SER A 15 -9.93 -6.35 -4.36
C SER A 15 -8.78 -6.59 -5.34
N TYR A 16 -7.75 -5.75 -5.28
CA TYR A 16 -6.57 -5.86 -6.12
C TYR A 16 -5.32 -6.12 -5.29
N TYR A 17 -4.30 -6.71 -5.92
CA TYR A 17 -2.91 -6.54 -5.55
C TYR A 17 -2.40 -5.28 -6.22
N SER A 18 -1.98 -4.31 -5.47
CA SER A 18 -1.35 -3.10 -5.98
C SER A 18 0.09 -3.04 -5.48
N LEU A 19 1.04 -3.06 -6.41
CA LEU A 19 2.46 -2.99 -6.12
C LEU A 19 3.09 -1.90 -6.97
N ALA A 20 4.05 -1.19 -6.40
CA ALA A 20 4.90 -0.27 -7.14
C ALA A 20 6.32 -0.30 -6.58
N ILE A 21 7.30 -0.17 -7.45
CA ILE A 21 8.68 0.15 -7.07
C ILE A 21 8.95 1.58 -7.50
N ILE A 22 9.35 2.40 -6.56
CA ILE A 22 9.57 3.83 -6.75
C ILE A 22 10.93 4.25 -6.20
N ASN A 23 11.48 5.30 -6.77
CA ASN A 23 12.62 6.02 -6.21
C ASN A 23 12.48 7.53 -6.47
N SER A 24 13.50 8.32 -6.20
CA SER A 24 13.46 9.77 -6.42
C SER A 24 13.26 10.19 -7.89
N ASN A 25 13.49 9.29 -8.85
CA ASN A 25 13.25 9.56 -10.28
C ASN A 25 11.83 9.21 -10.73
N GLY A 26 11.02 8.58 -9.85
CA GLY A 26 9.64 8.22 -10.11
C GLY A 26 9.33 6.73 -9.97
N VAL A 27 8.30 6.28 -10.68
CA VAL A 27 7.83 4.90 -10.69
C VAL A 27 8.67 4.06 -11.65
N LEU A 28 9.34 3.04 -11.12
CA LEU A 28 10.16 2.10 -11.89
C LEU A 28 9.34 0.88 -12.36
N SER A 29 8.38 0.47 -11.56
CA SER A 29 7.46 -0.64 -11.87
C SER A 29 6.13 -0.42 -11.19
N GLU A 30 5.05 -0.79 -11.86
CA GLU A 30 3.69 -0.79 -11.30
C GLU A 30 2.96 -2.05 -11.76
N ILE A 31 2.24 -2.68 -10.81
CA ILE A 31 1.37 -3.82 -11.06
C ILE A 31 0.06 -3.61 -10.29
N ASN A 32 -1.06 -3.68 -11.01
CA ASN A 32 -2.39 -3.76 -10.44
C ASN A 32 -3.07 -5.02 -11.01
N MET A 33 -3.45 -5.94 -10.14
CA MET A 33 -4.07 -7.22 -10.56
C MET A 33 -5.23 -7.56 -9.64
N ILE A 34 -6.35 -8.01 -10.21
CA ILE A 34 -7.49 -8.54 -9.46
C ILE A 34 -7.04 -9.76 -8.64
N LYS A 35 -7.46 -9.85 -7.39
CA LYS A 35 -7.14 -10.97 -6.51
C LYS A 35 -7.81 -12.26 -7.01
N GLU A 36 -7.00 -13.29 -7.10
CA GLU A 36 -7.36 -14.67 -7.40
C GLU A 36 -7.23 -15.55 -6.16
N GLU A 37 -7.38 -16.86 -6.31
CA GLU A 37 -7.09 -17.84 -5.27
C GLU A 37 -5.60 -17.81 -4.87
N LYS A 38 -5.30 -18.29 -3.64
CA LYS A 38 -3.94 -18.35 -3.05
C LYS A 38 -3.23 -16.99 -2.96
N PRO A 39 -3.78 -16.06 -2.20
CA PRO A 39 -3.32 -14.67 -2.18
C PRO A 39 -1.86 -14.49 -1.72
N SER A 40 -1.34 -15.34 -0.84
CA SER A 40 0.04 -15.21 -0.33
C SER A 40 1.08 -15.56 -1.37
N GLU A 41 0.89 -16.71 -2.05
CA GLU A 41 1.79 -17.19 -3.10
C GLU A 41 1.80 -16.19 -4.26
N LYS A 42 0.62 -15.71 -4.64
CA LYS A 42 0.48 -14.75 -5.73
C LYS A 42 1.16 -13.41 -5.44
N LEU A 43 1.08 -12.93 -4.21
CA LEU A 43 1.74 -11.68 -3.83
C LEU A 43 3.26 -11.78 -3.96
N ILE A 44 3.86 -12.90 -3.54
CA ILE A 44 5.31 -13.13 -3.67
C ILE A 44 5.71 -13.15 -5.15
N GLU A 45 4.98 -13.89 -5.97
CA GLU A 45 5.19 -13.93 -7.43
C GLU A 45 5.14 -12.54 -8.08
N LEU A 46 4.18 -11.71 -7.66
CA LEU A 46 4.02 -10.34 -8.15
C LEU A 46 5.15 -9.41 -7.69
N ILE A 47 5.67 -9.60 -6.47
CA ILE A 47 6.85 -8.86 -5.99
C ILE A 47 8.05 -9.19 -6.87
N GLU A 48 8.35 -10.46 -7.12
CA GLU A 48 9.43 -10.86 -8.01
C GLU A 48 9.26 -10.30 -9.43
N LYS A 49 8.03 -10.37 -9.97
CA LYS A 49 7.71 -9.79 -11.28
C LYS A 49 7.95 -8.27 -11.30
N SER A 50 7.58 -7.57 -10.23
CA SER A 50 7.78 -6.13 -10.11
C SER A 50 9.27 -5.77 -10.09
N LEU A 51 10.08 -6.51 -9.35
CA LEU A 51 11.53 -6.35 -9.30
C LEU A 51 12.17 -6.57 -10.68
N ARG A 52 11.82 -7.69 -11.35
CA ARG A 52 12.30 -7.95 -12.73
C ARG A 52 11.95 -6.83 -13.71
N LYS A 53 10.73 -6.28 -13.63
CA LYS A 53 10.31 -5.14 -14.45
C LYS A 53 11.15 -3.89 -14.21
N ALA A 54 11.59 -3.68 -12.98
CA ALA A 54 12.43 -2.56 -12.59
C ALA A 54 13.93 -2.80 -12.86
N ASN A 55 14.33 -4.00 -13.32
CA ASN A 55 15.72 -4.47 -13.40
C ASN A 55 16.45 -4.39 -12.05
N LEU A 56 15.78 -4.78 -10.98
CA LEU A 56 16.26 -4.77 -9.60
C LEU A 56 16.11 -6.14 -8.97
N ASP A 57 16.87 -6.38 -7.89
CA ASP A 57 16.66 -7.49 -6.98
C ASP A 57 16.23 -7.01 -5.57
N LEU A 58 15.99 -7.95 -4.66
CA LEU A 58 15.54 -7.63 -3.29
C LEU A 58 16.55 -6.77 -2.52
N HIS A 59 17.84 -6.95 -2.77
CA HIS A 59 18.90 -6.21 -2.06
C HIS A 59 19.04 -4.75 -2.52
N ASP A 60 18.40 -4.39 -3.62
CA ASP A 60 18.34 -3.00 -4.09
C ASP A 60 17.29 -2.17 -3.38
N LEU A 61 16.45 -2.81 -2.55
CA LEU A 61 15.41 -2.13 -1.78
C LEU A 61 15.99 -1.48 -0.52
N ASP A 62 15.63 -0.24 -0.26
CA ASP A 62 16.01 0.51 0.95
C ASP A 62 14.85 0.56 1.97
N CYS A 63 13.61 0.34 1.54
CA CYS A 63 12.43 0.41 2.38
C CYS A 63 11.26 -0.35 1.76
N ILE A 64 10.35 -0.84 2.60
CA ILE A 64 9.05 -1.36 2.17
C ILE A 64 7.95 -0.50 2.77
N ALA A 65 7.03 -0.03 1.94
CA ALA A 65 5.80 0.65 2.34
C ALA A 65 4.62 -0.31 2.16
N VAL A 66 3.80 -0.52 3.19
CA VAL A 66 2.67 -1.44 3.11
C VAL A 66 1.37 -0.78 3.57
N GLY A 67 0.30 -0.98 2.81
CA GLY A 67 -1.03 -0.54 3.15
C GLY A 67 -1.55 -1.23 4.42
N VAL A 68 -1.91 -0.44 5.44
CA VAL A 68 -2.45 -0.95 6.71
C VAL A 68 -3.98 -0.82 6.79
N GLY A 69 -4.61 -0.47 5.69
CA GLY A 69 -6.06 -0.29 5.62
C GLY A 69 -6.50 1.15 5.91
N PRO A 70 -7.79 1.34 6.12
CA PRO A 70 -8.86 0.33 6.28
C PRO A 70 -9.17 -0.43 4.98
N GLY A 71 -9.71 -1.66 5.13
CA GLY A 71 -10.07 -2.49 3.99
C GLY A 71 -10.29 -3.96 4.36
N ASN A 72 -10.03 -4.84 3.40
CA ASN A 72 -10.15 -6.29 3.59
C ASN A 72 -9.14 -6.79 4.63
N PHE A 73 -9.63 -7.30 5.74
CA PHE A 73 -8.82 -7.71 6.89
C PHE A 73 -7.80 -8.82 6.57
N THR A 74 -8.21 -9.84 5.83
CA THR A 74 -7.31 -10.93 5.42
C THR A 74 -6.22 -10.42 4.49
N GLY A 75 -6.58 -9.60 3.51
CA GLY A 75 -5.63 -8.99 2.59
C GLY A 75 -4.59 -8.13 3.30
N ILE A 76 -5.03 -7.28 4.23
CA ILE A 76 -4.14 -6.44 5.05
C ILE A 76 -3.11 -7.28 5.80
N ARG A 77 -3.54 -8.37 6.45
CA ARG A 77 -2.65 -9.26 7.20
C ARG A 77 -1.61 -9.94 6.31
N ILE A 78 -2.02 -10.42 5.15
CA ILE A 78 -1.12 -11.04 4.17
C ILE A 78 -0.05 -10.05 3.72
N GLY A 79 -0.46 -8.84 3.30
CA GLY A 79 0.46 -7.80 2.87
C GLY A 79 1.46 -7.40 3.94
N ILE A 80 0.98 -7.14 5.16
CA ILE A 80 1.84 -6.78 6.30
C ILE A 80 2.81 -7.91 6.66
N SER A 81 2.36 -9.16 6.70
CA SER A 81 3.20 -10.31 7.06
C SER A 81 4.34 -10.50 6.07
N ILE A 82 4.05 -10.45 4.77
CA ILE A 82 5.05 -10.57 3.70
C ILE A 82 6.01 -9.37 3.73
N ALA A 83 5.48 -8.15 3.81
CA ALA A 83 6.29 -6.93 3.87
C ALA A 83 7.28 -6.93 5.05
N LYS A 84 6.80 -7.29 6.25
CA LYS A 84 7.64 -7.42 7.45
C LYS A 84 8.66 -8.55 7.32
N GLY A 85 8.27 -9.71 6.76
CA GLY A 85 9.19 -10.83 6.54
C GLY A 85 10.36 -10.44 5.64
N ILE A 86 10.08 -9.79 4.51
CA ILE A 86 11.11 -9.31 3.59
C ILE A 86 11.98 -8.24 4.25
N ALA A 87 11.36 -7.25 4.90
CA ALA A 87 12.09 -6.17 5.55
C ALA A 87 13.02 -6.68 6.66
N LEU A 88 12.58 -7.65 7.44
CA LEU A 88 13.39 -8.30 8.47
C LEU A 88 14.58 -9.06 7.86
N ALA A 89 14.35 -9.81 6.77
CA ALA A 89 15.39 -10.58 6.11
C ALA A 89 16.48 -9.69 5.47
N LEU A 90 16.11 -8.49 5.02
CA LEU A 90 17.00 -7.52 4.38
C LEU A 90 17.59 -6.48 5.37
N ASP A 91 17.17 -6.47 6.62
CA ASP A 91 17.49 -5.45 7.62
C ASP A 91 17.16 -4.01 7.15
N ILE A 92 16.00 -3.83 6.52
CA ILE A 92 15.50 -2.55 6.04
C ILE A 92 14.20 -2.14 6.75
N LYS A 93 13.82 -0.86 6.60
CA LYS A 93 12.60 -0.33 7.21
C LYS A 93 11.34 -0.86 6.53
N CYS A 94 10.31 -1.15 7.34
CA CYS A 94 8.95 -1.39 6.88
C CYS A 94 8.02 -0.31 7.46
N ILE A 95 7.32 0.41 6.59
CA ILE A 95 6.47 1.55 6.96
C ILE A 95 5.02 1.24 6.62
N GLY A 96 4.12 1.37 7.61
CA GLY A 96 2.68 1.25 7.39
C GLY A 96 2.09 2.54 6.83
N ILE A 97 1.32 2.43 5.75
CA ILE A 97 0.63 3.55 5.09
C ILE A 97 -0.86 3.42 5.26
N ASN A 98 -1.48 4.42 5.90
CA ASN A 98 -2.93 4.49 6.02
C ASN A 98 -3.55 4.79 4.65
N ARG A 99 -4.56 4.00 4.26
CA ARG A 99 -5.20 4.10 2.96
C ARG A 99 -5.94 5.42 2.75
N PHE A 100 -6.53 6.01 3.77
CA PHE A 100 -7.13 7.34 3.66
C PHE A 100 -6.11 8.39 3.23
N ARG A 101 -4.88 8.28 3.76
CA ARG A 101 -3.80 9.21 3.46
C ARG A 101 -3.43 9.19 1.98
N THR A 102 -3.54 8.06 1.30
CA THR A 102 -3.26 7.93 -0.14
C THR A 102 -4.29 8.60 -1.04
N LEU A 103 -5.44 9.00 -0.49
CA LEU A 103 -6.51 9.69 -1.20
C LEU A 103 -6.45 11.22 -1.06
N VAL A 104 -5.46 11.74 -0.33
CA VAL A 104 -5.29 13.18 -0.10
C VAL A 104 -4.17 13.71 -0.98
N PHE A 105 -4.51 14.59 -1.91
CA PHE A 105 -3.59 15.10 -2.94
C PHE A 105 -3.16 16.54 -2.75
N ASN A 106 -3.80 17.28 -1.84
CA ASN A 106 -3.52 18.71 -1.60
C ASN A 106 -3.84 19.10 -0.16
N ASP A 107 -3.61 20.35 0.17
CA ASP A 107 -3.81 20.91 1.52
C ASP A 107 -5.26 21.34 1.82
N SER A 108 -6.15 21.27 0.84
CA SER A 108 -7.56 21.60 1.02
C SER A 108 -8.27 20.61 1.93
N PRO A 109 -9.34 21.04 2.64
CA PRO A 109 -10.18 20.09 3.37
C PRO A 109 -10.72 19.01 2.45
N THR A 110 -10.44 17.75 2.77
CA THR A 110 -10.77 16.59 1.94
C THR A 110 -11.50 15.56 2.78
N LEU A 111 -12.72 15.20 2.36
CA LEU A 111 -13.42 14.02 2.88
C LEU A 111 -12.95 12.80 2.09
N THR A 112 -12.27 11.89 2.75
CA THR A 112 -11.88 10.61 2.16
C THR A 112 -12.91 9.54 2.49
N ILE A 113 -13.30 8.76 1.48
CA ILE A 113 -14.33 7.71 1.59
C ILE A 113 -13.76 6.41 1.02
N ILE A 114 -13.84 5.34 1.80
CA ILE A 114 -13.41 4.00 1.40
C ILE A 114 -14.59 3.05 1.54
N ASN A 115 -15.01 2.45 0.43
CA ASN A 115 -15.95 1.34 0.46
C ASN A 115 -15.24 0.07 0.94
N ILE A 116 -15.83 -0.62 1.92
CA ILE A 116 -15.27 -1.84 2.49
C ILE A 116 -16.00 -3.06 1.95
N LYS A 117 -17.32 -3.03 1.98
CA LYS A 117 -18.19 -4.11 1.53
C LYS A 117 -19.62 -3.60 1.42
N ASP A 118 -20.30 -3.97 0.34
CA ASP A 118 -21.70 -3.56 0.08
C ASP A 118 -21.87 -2.03 0.22
N ASP A 119 -22.80 -1.56 1.05
CA ASP A 119 -23.06 -0.15 1.32
C ASP A 119 -22.33 0.37 2.57
N ILE A 120 -21.25 -0.29 2.98
CA ILE A 120 -20.47 0.06 4.16
C ILE A 120 -19.27 0.89 3.76
N TYR A 121 -19.17 2.09 4.32
CA TYR A 121 -18.11 3.05 4.05
C TYR A 121 -17.41 3.48 5.32
N PHE A 122 -16.10 3.57 5.26
CA PHE A 122 -15.31 4.33 6.24
C PHE A 122 -14.96 5.69 5.67
N THR A 123 -15.04 6.70 6.52
CA THR A 123 -14.75 8.10 6.14
C THR A 123 -13.81 8.75 7.15
N GLN A 124 -12.99 9.67 6.66
CA GLN A 124 -12.13 10.50 7.50
C GLN A 124 -11.89 11.85 6.81
N ILE A 125 -11.87 12.94 7.57
CA ILE A 125 -11.61 14.27 7.06
C ILE A 125 -10.14 14.63 7.27
N TYR A 126 -9.53 15.16 6.23
CA TYR A 126 -8.16 15.63 6.21
C TYR A 126 -8.12 17.14 5.93
N LYS A 127 -7.12 17.81 6.49
CA LYS A 127 -6.75 19.20 6.16
C LYS A 127 -5.25 19.34 6.30
N LYS A 128 -4.61 20.02 5.32
CA LYS A 128 -3.14 20.15 5.27
C LYS A 128 -2.44 18.79 5.44
N MET A 129 -2.94 17.80 4.72
CA MET A 129 -2.39 16.44 4.70
C MET A 129 -2.44 15.70 6.06
N LYS A 130 -3.15 16.22 7.06
CA LYS A 130 -3.32 15.61 8.39
C LYS A 130 -4.79 15.28 8.66
N PRO A 131 -5.08 14.16 9.32
CA PRO A 131 -6.44 13.84 9.74
C PRO A 131 -6.91 14.86 10.79
N ILE A 132 -8.13 15.37 10.63
CA ILE A 132 -8.77 16.30 11.56
C ILE A 132 -10.05 15.74 12.17
N SER A 133 -10.44 14.53 11.80
CA SER A 133 -11.55 13.79 12.42
C SER A 133 -11.12 12.38 12.80
N ALA A 134 -11.89 11.75 13.68
CA ALA A 134 -11.85 10.30 13.84
C ALA A 134 -12.34 9.62 12.56
N VAL A 135 -12.00 8.33 12.40
CA VAL A 135 -12.60 7.49 11.36
C VAL A 135 -14.07 7.26 11.72
N SER A 136 -14.95 7.55 10.79
CA SER A 136 -16.39 7.31 10.94
C SER A 136 -16.82 6.16 10.04
N TYR A 137 -17.80 5.44 10.50
CA TYR A 137 -18.43 4.33 9.80
C TYR A 137 -19.84 4.76 9.40
N THR A 138 -20.24 4.54 8.16
CA THR A 138 -21.55 4.92 7.67
C THR A 138 -22.08 3.94 6.63
N HIS A 139 -23.41 3.89 6.52
CA HIS A 139 -24.13 3.29 5.40
C HIS A 139 -24.64 4.40 4.51
N LEU A 140 -24.34 4.36 3.23
CA LEU A 140 -25.00 5.21 2.23
C LEU A 140 -26.24 4.45 1.75
N ARG A 141 -27.41 4.99 2.01
CA ARG A 141 -28.69 4.53 1.45
C ARG A 141 -29.02 5.33 0.21
#